data_753c399c8f632353bdfee7c9379bc89d
#
_entry.id   753c399c8f632353bdfee7c9379bc89d
#
_cell.length_a   1.000
_cell.length_b   1.000
_cell.length_c   1.000
_cell.angle_alpha   90.00
_cell.angle_beta   90.00
_cell.angle_gamma   90.00
#
_symmetry.space_group_name_H-M   'P 1'
#
loop_
_entity.id
_entity.type
_entity.pdbx_description
1 polymer ?
#
loop_
_entity_poly.entity_id
_entity_poly.type
_entity_poly.pdbx_seq_one_letter_code
_entity_poly.pdbx_strand_id
1 'polypeptide(L)'
;MFNQDWQNKRIAVLLSGGVDSSVVVYELARLGLHPDCFYIKIGPEEDEAWDCSSEEDLEMSTAVARRYGCRLEVIDCHREYWDQVTRYTMEKVRAGFTPNPDVMCNRLIKFGAFHEKRGHDYDLIATGHYAQTETDGEGRKWLCTSPDPVKDQTDFLAQIYDWQLRKAIFPIGHYVKDEVRQIAEREHLVNARRRDSQGICFLGKINYNDYLRRYLGEQPGPVIELETGRRIGEHRGHWFHTIGQRKGMGFGGGPWFVVKKDVAQNILYVSHGYDPASAYRQHFPIHDFHCLTLPLEEIFNVQCSMFNVQSPPFPITFKIRHTPGYLRGSLEPMAEGSYMVHAEAPIHGVAPGQFCVVYDCDHHRCFGSGEITV
;
A
#
# COMPACT_ATOMS: atom_id res chain seq x y z
N MET A 1 6.12 -20.39 -12.81
CA MET A 1 5.70 -20.99 -14.11
C MET A 1 4.65 -20.06 -14.68
N PHE A 2 4.91 -19.36 -15.79
CA PHE A 2 3.91 -18.48 -16.41
C PHE A 2 2.72 -19.33 -16.86
N ASN A 3 1.53 -18.91 -16.46
CA ASN A 3 0.30 -19.65 -16.72
C ASN A 3 0.02 -19.63 -18.23
N GLN A 4 -0.15 -20.80 -18.86
CA GLN A 4 -0.53 -20.92 -20.28
C GLN A 4 -1.88 -20.26 -20.59
N ASP A 5 -2.64 -19.89 -19.56
CA ASP A 5 -3.97 -19.28 -19.67
C ASP A 5 -3.98 -17.85 -20.22
N TRP A 6 -2.83 -17.19 -20.41
CA TRP A 6 -2.78 -15.80 -20.87
C TRP A 6 -2.80 -15.67 -22.42
N GLN A 7 -2.51 -16.74 -23.16
CA GLN A 7 -2.32 -16.74 -24.63
C GLN A 7 -3.56 -16.25 -25.42
N ASN A 8 -4.75 -16.42 -24.89
CA ASN A 8 -6.00 -16.03 -25.55
C ASN A 8 -6.73 -14.90 -24.83
N LYS A 9 -6.04 -14.20 -23.93
CA LYS A 9 -6.61 -13.13 -23.13
C LYS A 9 -6.21 -11.75 -23.66
N ARG A 10 -7.15 -10.82 -23.62
CA ARG A 10 -6.83 -9.39 -23.84
C ARG A 10 -6.24 -8.84 -22.55
N ILE A 11 -5.02 -8.33 -22.61
CA ILE A 11 -4.28 -7.84 -21.46
C ILE A 11 -4.09 -6.35 -21.54
N ALA A 12 -4.48 -5.62 -20.50
CA ALA A 12 -4.12 -4.23 -20.26
C ALA A 12 -2.91 -4.16 -19.35
N VAL A 13 -1.89 -3.37 -19.70
CA VAL A 13 -0.73 -3.10 -18.82
C VAL A 13 -0.82 -1.67 -18.31
N LEU A 14 -0.79 -1.49 -16.99
CA LEU A 14 -0.64 -0.16 -16.39
C LEU A 14 0.83 0.24 -16.41
N LEU A 15 1.21 1.08 -17.37
CA LEU A 15 2.58 1.48 -17.65
C LEU A 15 2.84 2.90 -17.11
N SER A 16 3.63 3.00 -16.03
CA SER A 16 3.87 4.25 -15.29
C SER A 16 5.18 4.96 -15.67
N GLY A 17 5.92 4.49 -16.67
CA GLY A 17 7.27 5.00 -16.97
C GLY A 17 8.37 4.55 -16.02
N GLY A 18 8.03 3.84 -14.94
CA GLY A 18 8.98 3.20 -14.02
C GLY A 18 9.57 1.92 -14.59
N VAL A 19 10.70 1.49 -14.03
CA VAL A 19 11.42 0.27 -14.46
C VAL A 19 10.55 -0.97 -14.36
N ASP A 20 9.84 -1.13 -13.24
CA ASP A 20 9.06 -2.32 -12.93
C ASP A 20 7.94 -2.54 -13.98
N SER A 21 7.15 -1.51 -14.26
CA SER A 21 6.09 -1.58 -15.27
C SER A 21 6.63 -1.77 -16.70
N SER A 22 7.85 -1.29 -16.98
CA SER A 22 8.50 -1.51 -18.27
C SER A 22 8.96 -2.95 -18.44
N VAL A 23 9.47 -3.58 -17.39
CA VAL A 23 9.82 -5.01 -17.41
C VAL A 23 8.56 -5.88 -17.52
N VAL A 24 7.40 -5.45 -17.01
CA VAL A 24 6.12 -6.14 -17.26
C VAL A 24 5.82 -6.21 -18.76
N VAL A 25 5.97 -5.11 -19.49
CA VAL A 25 5.76 -5.09 -20.96
C VAL A 25 6.73 -6.03 -21.66
N TYR A 26 8.01 -5.99 -21.29
CA TYR A 26 9.02 -6.90 -21.80
C TYR A 26 8.67 -8.38 -21.56
N GLU A 27 8.30 -8.74 -20.34
CA GLU A 27 7.97 -10.13 -20.00
C GLU A 27 6.77 -10.66 -20.78
N LEU A 28 5.74 -9.83 -20.98
CA LEU A 28 4.60 -10.21 -21.81
C LEU A 28 4.99 -10.33 -23.29
N ALA A 29 5.77 -9.39 -23.81
CA ALA A 29 6.26 -9.44 -25.19
C ALA A 29 7.16 -10.67 -25.43
N ARG A 30 8.00 -11.05 -24.47
CA ARG A 30 8.84 -12.27 -24.52
C ARG A 30 8.01 -13.56 -24.62
N LEU A 31 6.79 -13.53 -24.09
CA LEU A 31 5.83 -14.64 -24.20
C LEU A 31 5.04 -14.60 -25.52
N GLY A 32 5.33 -13.66 -26.41
CA GLY A 32 4.60 -13.48 -27.67
C GLY A 32 3.25 -12.79 -27.50
N LEU A 33 3.02 -12.12 -26.35
CA LEU A 33 1.81 -11.37 -26.06
C LEU A 33 1.99 -9.90 -26.45
N HIS A 34 0.94 -9.28 -26.97
CA HIS A 34 0.93 -7.88 -27.37
C HIS A 34 -0.14 -7.12 -26.59
N PRO A 35 0.15 -6.72 -25.35
CA PRO A 35 -0.83 -6.02 -24.50
C PRO A 35 -1.06 -4.59 -24.99
N ASP A 36 -2.23 -4.05 -24.70
CA ASP A 36 -2.44 -2.60 -24.73
C ASP A 36 -1.90 -1.98 -23.45
N CYS A 37 -1.12 -0.91 -23.59
CA CYS A 37 -0.54 -0.18 -22.47
C CYS A 37 -1.37 1.05 -22.12
N PHE A 38 -1.49 1.35 -20.84
CA PHE A 38 -2.24 2.49 -20.33
C PHE A 38 -1.40 3.27 -19.34
N TYR A 39 -1.28 4.57 -19.58
CA TYR A 39 -0.73 5.52 -18.63
C TYR A 39 -1.89 6.18 -17.89
N ILE A 40 -1.99 5.96 -16.57
CA ILE A 40 -3.01 6.60 -15.73
C ILE A 40 -2.47 7.96 -15.30
N LYS A 41 -3.08 9.03 -15.81
CA LYS A 41 -2.77 10.40 -15.41
C LYS A 41 -3.53 10.73 -14.13
N ILE A 42 -2.79 10.96 -13.04
CA ILE A 42 -3.24 11.43 -11.73
C ILE A 42 -2.31 12.54 -11.29
N GLY A 43 -2.73 13.38 -10.38
CA GLY A 43 -1.90 14.47 -9.89
C GLY A 43 -2.68 15.79 -9.82
N PRO A 44 -2.07 16.93 -9.46
CA PRO A 44 -2.73 18.23 -9.42
C PRO A 44 -3.11 18.74 -10.81
N GLU A 45 -4.13 19.59 -10.93
CA GLU A 45 -4.52 20.24 -12.18
C GLU A 45 -3.40 21.14 -12.70
N GLU A 46 -3.37 21.39 -14.05
CA GLU A 46 -2.25 22.00 -14.79
C GLU A 46 -1.82 23.40 -14.31
N ASP A 47 -2.64 24.10 -13.53
CA ASP A 47 -2.34 25.47 -13.04
C ASP A 47 -1.45 25.49 -11.79
N GLU A 48 -0.97 24.38 -11.32
CA GLU A 48 -0.22 24.29 -10.09
C GLU A 48 1.27 24.08 -10.39
N ALA A 49 2.10 25.03 -9.93
CA ALA A 49 3.56 25.04 -10.01
C ALA A 49 4.23 23.86 -9.25
N TRP A 50 3.82 22.64 -9.57
CA TRP A 50 4.39 21.41 -9.07
C TRP A 50 5.20 20.78 -10.19
N ASP A 51 6.48 20.56 -9.95
CA ASP A 51 7.38 19.85 -10.86
C ASP A 51 6.93 18.38 -10.97
N CYS A 52 5.87 18.16 -11.75
CA CYS A 52 5.26 16.86 -11.95
C CYS A 52 6.11 16.07 -12.94
N SER A 53 6.65 14.93 -12.52
CA SER A 53 7.37 14.00 -13.41
C SER A 53 6.49 13.36 -14.48
N SER A 54 5.24 13.82 -14.64
CA SER A 54 4.24 13.20 -15.51
C SER A 54 4.63 13.23 -16.99
N GLU A 55 5.31 14.29 -17.47
CA GLU A 55 5.80 14.36 -18.86
C GLU A 55 6.91 13.35 -19.09
N GLU A 56 7.91 13.32 -18.21
CA GLU A 56 9.01 12.34 -18.28
C GLU A 56 8.48 10.91 -18.19
N ASP A 57 7.50 10.66 -17.29
CA ASP A 57 6.86 9.35 -17.13
C ASP A 57 6.14 8.91 -18.41
N LEU A 58 5.43 9.84 -19.04
CA LEU A 58 4.73 9.59 -20.30
C LEU A 58 5.69 9.37 -21.48
N GLU A 59 6.78 10.13 -21.56
CA GLU A 59 7.83 9.93 -22.55
C GLU A 59 8.45 8.53 -22.41
N MET A 60 8.81 8.12 -21.19
CA MET A 60 9.35 6.78 -20.92
C MET A 60 8.35 5.69 -21.28
N SER A 61 7.08 5.86 -20.88
CA SER A 61 6.00 4.92 -21.22
C SER A 61 5.82 4.80 -22.74
N THR A 62 5.86 5.92 -23.47
CA THR A 62 5.75 5.96 -24.92
C THR A 62 6.92 5.23 -25.58
N ALA A 63 8.14 5.47 -25.11
CA ALA A 63 9.34 4.81 -25.63
C ALA A 63 9.28 3.29 -25.44
N VAL A 64 8.85 2.82 -24.25
CA VAL A 64 8.71 1.39 -23.95
C VAL A 64 7.61 0.76 -24.79
N ALA A 65 6.42 1.35 -24.85
CA ALA A 65 5.31 0.82 -25.65
C ALA A 65 5.69 0.70 -27.12
N ARG A 66 6.31 1.75 -27.70
CA ARG A 66 6.78 1.75 -29.09
C ARG A 66 7.81 0.66 -29.35
N ARG A 67 8.75 0.44 -28.43
CA ARG A 67 9.80 -0.59 -28.57
C ARG A 67 9.23 -1.99 -28.73
N TYR A 68 8.15 -2.30 -28.00
CA TYR A 68 7.52 -3.62 -28.03
C TYR A 68 6.28 -3.70 -28.95
N GLY A 69 6.03 -2.66 -29.76
CA GLY A 69 4.91 -2.61 -30.71
C GLY A 69 3.54 -2.58 -30.01
N CYS A 70 3.51 -2.11 -28.78
CA CYS A 70 2.27 -1.97 -27.99
C CYS A 70 1.62 -0.61 -28.24
N ARG A 71 0.28 -0.55 -28.24
CA ARG A 71 -0.47 0.70 -28.22
C ARG A 71 -0.38 1.30 -26.82
N LEU A 72 -0.18 2.61 -26.71
CA LEU A 72 -0.28 3.36 -25.46
C LEU A 72 -1.47 4.32 -25.50
N GLU A 73 -2.30 4.27 -24.49
CA GLU A 73 -3.41 5.19 -24.27
C GLU A 73 -3.25 5.90 -22.91
N VAL A 74 -3.52 7.20 -22.86
CA VAL A 74 -3.51 7.98 -21.60
C VAL A 74 -4.93 8.01 -21.06
N ILE A 75 -5.10 7.59 -19.81
CA ILE A 75 -6.37 7.61 -19.10
C ILE A 75 -6.31 8.67 -18.02
N ASP A 76 -7.13 9.69 -18.15
CA ASP A 76 -7.27 10.74 -17.16
C ASP A 76 -8.13 10.23 -16.00
N CYS A 77 -7.53 10.12 -14.82
CA CYS A 77 -8.19 9.75 -13.54
C CYS A 77 -7.99 10.82 -12.46
N HIS A 78 -7.74 12.06 -12.86
CA HIS A 78 -7.46 13.19 -11.98
C HIS A 78 -8.59 13.43 -10.99
N ARG A 79 -9.82 13.57 -11.52
CA ARG A 79 -11.01 13.83 -10.72
C ARG A 79 -11.30 12.68 -9.77
N GLU A 80 -11.25 11.44 -10.26
CA GLU A 80 -11.49 10.25 -9.44
C GLU A 80 -10.46 10.13 -8.32
N TYR A 81 -9.19 10.43 -8.64
CA TYR A 81 -8.13 10.42 -7.63
C TYR A 81 -8.38 11.47 -6.54
N TRP A 82 -8.74 12.69 -6.95
CA TRP A 82 -9.09 13.76 -6.02
C TRP A 82 -10.27 13.37 -5.12
N ASP A 83 -11.35 12.95 -5.73
CA ASP A 83 -12.61 12.69 -5.02
C ASP A 83 -12.53 11.47 -4.09
N GLN A 84 -11.74 10.45 -4.43
CA GLN A 84 -11.73 9.18 -3.72
C GLN A 84 -10.49 9.00 -2.85
N VAL A 85 -9.31 9.39 -3.30
CA VAL A 85 -8.05 9.13 -2.58
C VAL A 85 -7.59 10.36 -1.79
N THR A 86 -7.54 11.53 -2.44
CA THR A 86 -7.09 12.76 -1.76
C THR A 86 -8.05 13.17 -0.66
N ARG A 87 -9.36 13.21 -0.95
CA ARG A 87 -10.38 13.58 0.04
C ARG A 87 -10.35 12.61 1.23
N TYR A 88 -10.37 11.31 0.98
CA TYR A 88 -10.21 10.29 2.02
C TYR A 88 -8.96 10.56 2.89
N THR A 89 -7.82 10.80 2.25
CA THR A 89 -6.56 11.06 2.96
C THR A 89 -6.66 12.30 3.85
N MET A 90 -7.21 13.41 3.33
CA MET A 90 -7.36 14.66 4.07
C MET A 90 -8.34 14.53 5.26
N GLU A 91 -9.45 13.83 5.08
CA GLU A 91 -10.43 13.57 6.13
C GLU A 91 -9.82 12.74 7.27
N LYS A 92 -9.14 11.64 6.93
CA LYS A 92 -8.46 10.78 7.92
C LYS A 92 -7.35 11.53 8.67
N VAL A 93 -6.50 12.27 7.97
CA VAL A 93 -5.41 13.02 8.57
C VAL A 93 -5.93 14.14 9.48
N ARG A 94 -6.99 14.86 9.07
CA ARG A 94 -7.66 15.87 9.89
C ARG A 94 -8.26 15.27 11.17
N ALA A 95 -8.77 14.05 11.08
CA ALA A 95 -9.28 13.30 12.24
C ALA A 95 -8.17 12.68 13.13
N GLY A 96 -6.89 12.95 12.82
CA GLY A 96 -5.75 12.48 13.62
C GLY A 96 -5.21 11.10 13.22
N PHE A 97 -5.82 10.45 12.25
CA PHE A 97 -5.38 9.16 11.72
C PHE A 97 -4.14 9.28 10.82
N THR A 98 -3.52 8.15 10.55
CA THR A 98 -2.41 8.01 9.60
C THR A 98 -2.84 7.11 8.45
N PRO A 99 -3.54 7.63 7.42
CA PRO A 99 -4.03 6.81 6.31
C PRO A 99 -2.90 6.29 5.43
N ASN A 100 -3.22 5.27 4.61
CA ASN A 100 -2.34 4.79 3.55
C ASN A 100 -3.01 5.05 2.17
N PRO A 101 -2.69 6.17 1.51
CA PRO A 101 -3.27 6.53 0.22
C PRO A 101 -2.89 5.57 -0.91
N ASP A 102 -1.74 4.88 -0.84
CA ASP A 102 -1.31 3.95 -1.89
C ASP A 102 -2.20 2.70 -1.93
N VAL A 103 -2.63 2.20 -0.77
CA VAL A 103 -3.62 1.11 -0.68
C VAL A 103 -4.93 1.51 -1.35
N MET A 104 -5.42 2.71 -1.05
CA MET A 104 -6.66 3.22 -1.63
C MET A 104 -6.52 3.53 -3.12
N CYS A 105 -5.35 4.00 -3.57
CA CYS A 105 -5.06 4.21 -5.00
C CYS A 105 -5.13 2.90 -5.78
N ASN A 106 -4.58 1.81 -5.26
CA ASN A 106 -4.68 0.51 -5.92
C ASN A 106 -6.14 0.07 -6.06
N ARG A 107 -6.92 0.11 -4.98
CA ARG A 107 -8.33 -0.29 -4.96
C ARG A 107 -9.22 0.58 -5.84
N LEU A 108 -9.11 1.91 -5.69
CA LEU A 108 -10.08 2.87 -6.24
C LEU A 108 -9.68 3.40 -7.61
N ILE A 109 -8.39 3.50 -7.91
CA ILE A 109 -7.93 4.09 -9.16
C ILE A 109 -7.39 3.03 -10.12
N LYS A 110 -6.33 2.30 -9.75
CA LYS A 110 -5.68 1.35 -10.67
C LYS A 110 -6.56 0.18 -11.06
N PHE A 111 -7.32 -0.37 -10.11
CA PHE A 111 -8.25 -1.46 -10.37
C PHE A 111 -9.72 -1.04 -10.33
N GLY A 112 -10.02 0.21 -9.92
CA GLY A 112 -11.36 0.79 -9.87
C GLY A 112 -11.65 1.69 -11.07
N ALA A 113 -11.32 2.98 -10.99
CA ALA A 113 -11.61 3.98 -12.03
C ALA A 113 -11.05 3.59 -13.41
N PHE A 114 -9.84 3.01 -13.47
CA PHE A 114 -9.32 2.46 -14.72
C PHE A 114 -10.23 1.35 -15.28
N HIS A 115 -10.71 0.45 -14.42
CA HIS A 115 -11.63 -0.61 -14.87
C HIS A 115 -12.92 -0.03 -15.44
N GLU A 116 -13.50 0.97 -14.80
CA GLU A 116 -14.73 1.63 -15.26
C GLU A 116 -14.54 2.34 -16.61
N LYS A 117 -13.38 2.99 -16.81
CA LYS A 117 -13.09 3.75 -18.03
C LYS A 117 -12.66 2.86 -19.22
N ARG A 118 -11.83 1.85 -18.97
CA ARG A 118 -11.23 1.01 -20.03
C ARG A 118 -11.00 -0.45 -19.67
N GLY A 119 -10.69 -0.75 -18.38
CA GLY A 119 -10.30 -2.09 -17.95
C GLY A 119 -11.40 -3.16 -18.09
N HIS A 120 -12.66 -2.76 -18.23
CA HIS A 120 -13.77 -3.69 -18.50
C HIS A 120 -13.66 -4.36 -19.88
N ASP A 121 -12.96 -3.73 -20.85
CA ASP A 121 -12.73 -4.29 -22.18
C ASP A 121 -11.67 -5.41 -22.16
N TYR A 122 -10.95 -5.60 -21.07
CA TYR A 122 -9.84 -6.54 -20.92
C TYR A 122 -10.15 -7.68 -19.98
N ASP A 123 -9.60 -8.85 -20.29
CA ASP A 123 -9.72 -10.02 -19.42
C ASP A 123 -8.81 -9.90 -18.20
N LEU A 124 -7.60 -9.34 -18.41
CA LEU A 124 -6.56 -9.24 -17.39
C LEU A 124 -5.96 -7.82 -17.35
N ILE A 125 -5.57 -7.40 -16.15
CA ILE A 125 -4.89 -6.13 -15.89
C ILE A 125 -3.52 -6.45 -15.25
N ALA A 126 -2.45 -6.14 -15.98
CA ALA A 126 -1.08 -6.36 -15.54
C ALA A 126 -0.50 -5.10 -14.89
N THR A 127 0.17 -5.28 -13.76
CA THR A 127 0.86 -4.19 -13.06
C THR A 127 2.26 -4.59 -12.62
N GLY A 128 3.11 -3.60 -12.34
CA GLY A 128 4.48 -3.80 -11.86
C GLY A 128 4.60 -4.04 -10.36
N HIS A 129 3.57 -4.59 -9.69
CA HIS A 129 3.67 -4.91 -8.29
C HIS A 129 4.44 -6.20 -8.04
N TYR A 130 5.21 -6.21 -6.96
CA TYR A 130 5.86 -7.41 -6.42
C TYR A 130 4.85 -8.17 -5.56
N ALA A 131 4.05 -8.96 -6.23
CA ALA A 131 3.03 -9.85 -5.65
C ALA A 131 2.83 -11.03 -6.59
N GLN A 132 2.28 -12.12 -6.10
CA GLN A 132 1.92 -13.28 -6.89
C GLN A 132 0.44 -13.61 -6.73
N THR A 133 -0.06 -14.46 -7.59
CA THR A 133 -1.40 -15.03 -7.45
C THR A 133 -1.36 -16.52 -7.68
N GLU A 134 -2.17 -17.25 -6.94
CA GLU A 134 -2.43 -18.66 -7.16
C GLU A 134 -3.92 -18.94 -7.23
N THR A 135 -4.29 -20.02 -7.90
CA THR A 135 -5.67 -20.50 -7.95
C THR A 135 -5.73 -21.83 -7.22
N ASP A 136 -6.63 -21.94 -6.25
CA ASP A 136 -6.81 -23.17 -5.49
C ASP A 136 -7.65 -24.22 -6.26
N GLY A 137 -7.81 -25.40 -5.65
CA GLY A 137 -8.57 -26.50 -6.24
C GLY A 137 -10.07 -26.22 -6.47
N GLU A 138 -10.61 -25.14 -5.88
CA GLU A 138 -11.99 -24.70 -6.04
C GLU A 138 -12.11 -23.55 -7.04
N GLY A 139 -10.99 -23.16 -7.68
CA GLY A 139 -10.95 -22.10 -8.68
C GLY A 139 -10.92 -20.68 -8.09
N ARG A 140 -10.71 -20.52 -6.79
CA ARG A 140 -10.60 -19.22 -6.13
C ARG A 140 -9.19 -18.68 -6.29
N LYS A 141 -9.07 -17.38 -6.59
CA LYS A 141 -7.79 -16.71 -6.77
C LYS A 141 -7.33 -16.06 -5.47
N TRP A 142 -6.12 -16.38 -5.06
CA TRP A 142 -5.48 -15.85 -3.85
C TRP A 142 -4.36 -14.86 -4.22
N LEU A 143 -4.26 -13.81 -3.44
CA LEU A 143 -3.10 -12.92 -3.47
C LEU A 143 -1.99 -13.54 -2.63
N CYS A 144 -0.80 -13.70 -3.23
CA CYS A 144 0.34 -14.35 -2.61
C CYS A 144 1.55 -13.43 -2.58
N THR A 145 2.41 -13.63 -1.58
CA THR A 145 3.60 -12.83 -1.37
C THR A 145 4.65 -13.04 -2.47
N SER A 146 5.45 -12.01 -2.70
CA SER A 146 6.62 -12.05 -3.57
C SER A 146 7.81 -12.71 -2.84
N PRO A 147 8.78 -13.30 -3.55
CA PRO A 147 10.02 -13.79 -2.96
C PRO A 147 10.95 -12.67 -2.47
N ASP A 148 10.73 -11.41 -2.85
CA ASP A 148 11.50 -10.26 -2.38
C ASP A 148 10.96 -9.75 -1.03
N PRO A 149 11.64 -10.00 0.10
CA PRO A 149 11.12 -9.65 1.42
C PRO A 149 11.10 -8.15 1.69
N VAL A 150 11.82 -7.35 0.87
CA VAL A 150 11.89 -5.88 0.98
C VAL A 150 10.88 -5.20 0.08
N LYS A 151 10.64 -5.79 -1.10
CA LYS A 151 9.77 -5.22 -2.14
C LYS A 151 8.39 -5.84 -2.20
N ASP A 152 8.11 -6.88 -1.42
CA ASP A 152 6.77 -7.44 -1.36
C ASP A 152 5.72 -6.35 -1.15
N GLN A 153 4.76 -6.26 -2.06
CA GLN A 153 3.75 -5.21 -2.13
C GLN A 153 2.33 -5.74 -1.94
N THR A 154 2.18 -6.95 -1.41
CA THR A 154 0.87 -7.52 -1.09
C THR A 154 0.10 -6.66 -0.08
N ASP A 155 0.80 -5.99 0.82
CA ASP A 155 0.22 -5.06 1.80
C ASP A 155 -0.43 -3.82 1.15
N PHE A 156 0.05 -3.37 -0.01
CA PHE A 156 -0.61 -2.31 -0.78
C PHE A 156 -1.83 -2.79 -1.58
N LEU A 157 -1.96 -4.10 -1.78
CA LEU A 157 -3.05 -4.73 -2.54
C LEU A 157 -4.14 -5.32 -1.65
N ALA A 158 -3.94 -5.33 -0.33
CA ALA A 158 -4.80 -6.04 0.63
C ALA A 158 -6.22 -5.45 0.78
N GLN A 159 -6.55 -4.38 0.07
CA GLN A 159 -7.86 -3.76 0.05
C GLN A 159 -8.56 -3.84 -1.32
N ILE A 160 -7.95 -4.47 -2.35
CA ILE A 160 -8.64 -4.65 -3.64
C ILE A 160 -9.80 -5.65 -3.48
N TYR A 161 -10.83 -5.52 -4.30
CA TYR A 161 -11.96 -6.44 -4.28
C TYR A 161 -11.63 -7.78 -4.94
N ASP A 162 -12.34 -8.85 -4.59
CA ASP A 162 -12.19 -10.18 -5.21
C ASP A 162 -12.27 -10.11 -6.75
N TRP A 163 -13.24 -9.39 -7.30
CA TRP A 163 -13.35 -9.24 -8.75
C TRP A 163 -12.16 -8.51 -9.39
N GLN A 164 -11.52 -7.57 -8.66
CA GLN A 164 -10.29 -6.89 -9.09
C GLN A 164 -9.10 -7.86 -9.05
N LEU A 165 -8.99 -8.64 -7.98
CA LEU A 165 -7.97 -9.66 -7.84
C LEU A 165 -8.07 -10.72 -8.96
N ARG A 166 -9.29 -11.13 -9.33
CA ARG A 166 -9.49 -12.08 -10.44
C ARG A 166 -8.92 -11.59 -11.76
N LYS A 167 -8.99 -10.28 -12.02
CA LYS A 167 -8.40 -9.67 -13.23
C LYS A 167 -6.92 -9.31 -13.10
N ALA A 168 -6.40 -9.13 -11.88
CA ALA A 168 -5.03 -8.69 -11.65
C ALA A 168 -4.02 -9.78 -11.98
N ILE A 169 -2.94 -9.42 -12.68
CA ILE A 169 -1.75 -10.25 -12.87
C ILE A 169 -0.48 -9.43 -12.59
N PHE A 170 0.53 -10.11 -12.08
CA PHE A 170 1.79 -9.50 -11.67
C PHE A 170 2.98 -10.22 -12.35
N PRO A 171 3.29 -9.90 -13.63
CA PRO A 171 4.28 -10.65 -14.41
C PRO A 171 5.68 -10.64 -13.81
N ILE A 172 6.04 -9.65 -13.01
CA ILE A 172 7.34 -9.54 -12.35
C ILE A 172 7.32 -10.02 -10.88
N GLY A 173 6.18 -10.46 -10.36
CA GLY A 173 5.99 -10.77 -8.95
C GLY A 173 6.83 -11.96 -8.42
N HIS A 174 7.40 -12.75 -9.30
CA HIS A 174 8.27 -13.87 -8.96
C HIS A 174 9.78 -13.51 -8.97
N TYR A 175 10.12 -12.29 -9.36
CA TYR A 175 11.49 -11.77 -9.33
C TYR A 175 11.77 -11.00 -8.02
N VAL A 176 13.04 -10.95 -7.62
CA VAL A 176 13.52 -9.94 -6.70
C VAL A 176 13.91 -8.66 -7.46
N LYS A 177 13.96 -7.53 -6.77
CA LYS A 177 14.20 -6.21 -7.39
C LYS A 177 15.49 -6.16 -8.22
N ASP A 178 16.55 -6.78 -7.75
CA ASP A 178 17.83 -6.80 -8.45
C ASP A 178 17.75 -7.55 -9.78
N GLU A 179 16.97 -8.62 -9.86
CA GLU A 179 16.73 -9.33 -11.12
C GLU A 179 15.96 -8.46 -12.12
N VAL A 180 14.94 -7.74 -11.66
CA VAL A 180 14.19 -6.78 -12.49
C VAL A 180 15.12 -5.69 -13.03
N ARG A 181 16.04 -5.18 -12.21
CA ARG A 181 17.06 -4.22 -12.63
C ARG A 181 18.02 -4.82 -13.68
N GLN A 182 18.50 -6.02 -13.46
CA GLN A 182 19.36 -6.73 -14.40
C GLN A 182 18.67 -6.99 -15.75
N ILE A 183 17.38 -7.36 -15.72
CA ILE A 183 16.57 -7.51 -16.94
C ILE A 183 16.50 -6.18 -17.67
N ALA A 184 16.17 -5.09 -16.98
CA ALA A 184 16.05 -3.77 -17.59
C ALA A 184 17.37 -3.29 -18.23
N GLU A 185 18.50 -3.54 -17.57
CA GLU A 185 19.83 -3.19 -18.10
C GLU A 185 20.22 -4.07 -19.30
N ARG A 186 20.04 -5.37 -19.20
CA ARG A 186 20.34 -6.32 -20.29
C ARG A 186 19.51 -6.01 -21.54
N GLU A 187 18.26 -5.67 -21.35
CA GLU A 187 17.35 -5.29 -22.44
C GLU A 187 17.52 -3.83 -22.88
N HIS A 188 18.45 -3.09 -22.29
CA HIS A 188 18.68 -1.68 -22.62
C HIS A 188 17.40 -0.84 -22.60
N LEU A 189 16.55 -1.03 -21.58
CA LEU A 189 15.36 -0.21 -21.40
C LEU A 189 15.75 1.25 -21.14
N VAL A 190 15.04 2.18 -21.74
CA VAL A 190 15.35 3.63 -21.67
C VAL A 190 15.41 4.14 -20.23
N ASN A 191 14.64 3.54 -19.34
CA ASN A 191 14.53 3.88 -17.92
C ASN A 191 15.25 2.91 -16.96
N ALA A 192 16.13 2.00 -17.45
CA ALA A 192 16.79 0.97 -16.65
C ALA A 192 17.49 1.53 -15.39
N ARG A 193 18.09 2.73 -15.48
CA ARG A 193 18.80 3.41 -14.40
C ARG A 193 17.95 4.39 -13.60
N ARG A 194 16.67 4.50 -13.92
CA ARG A 194 15.76 5.37 -13.18
C ARG A 194 15.61 4.90 -11.75
N ARG A 195 15.64 5.84 -10.80
CA ARG A 195 15.38 5.53 -9.39
C ARG A 195 13.92 5.15 -9.19
N ASP A 196 13.67 4.26 -8.23
CA ASP A 196 12.30 3.95 -7.81
C ASP A 196 11.63 5.21 -7.25
N SER A 197 10.31 5.29 -7.42
CA SER A 197 9.52 6.33 -6.76
C SER A 197 9.73 6.24 -5.25
N GLN A 198 10.02 7.39 -4.63
CA GLN A 198 10.20 7.52 -3.18
C GLN A 198 8.97 8.22 -2.61
N GLY A 199 8.33 7.61 -1.61
CA GLY A 199 7.14 8.16 -0.97
C GLY A 199 5.85 7.74 -1.66
N ILE A 200 4.82 8.60 -1.56
CA ILE A 200 3.48 8.33 -2.13
C ILE A 200 3.57 8.41 -3.65
N CYS A 201 3.15 7.34 -4.32
CA CYS A 201 3.36 7.11 -5.76
C CYS A 201 2.94 8.28 -6.66
N PHE A 202 1.86 8.99 -6.32
CA PHE A 202 1.31 10.07 -7.14
C PHE A 202 1.90 11.45 -6.86
N LEU A 203 2.57 11.64 -5.71
CA LEU A 203 3.18 12.92 -5.37
C LEU A 203 4.52 13.15 -6.09
N GLY A 204 5.08 12.12 -6.72
CA GLY A 204 6.37 12.22 -7.38
C GLY A 204 7.46 12.72 -6.42
N LYS A 205 8.02 13.90 -6.69
CA LYS A 205 9.04 14.54 -5.85
C LYS A 205 8.48 15.42 -4.72
N ILE A 206 7.16 15.51 -4.57
CA ILE A 206 6.53 16.39 -3.60
C ILE A 206 6.68 15.82 -2.19
N ASN A 207 7.08 16.67 -1.26
CA ASN A 207 7.12 16.32 0.15
C ASN A 207 5.70 16.18 0.71
N TYR A 208 5.42 15.07 1.41
CA TYR A 208 4.11 14.81 1.99
C TYR A 208 3.62 15.91 2.94
N ASN A 209 4.52 16.49 3.75
CA ASN A 209 4.16 17.58 4.65
C ASN A 209 3.81 18.87 3.91
N ASP A 210 4.46 19.14 2.77
CA ASP A 210 4.11 20.31 1.93
C ASP A 210 2.74 20.11 1.27
N TYR A 211 2.44 18.87 0.85
CA TYR A 211 1.13 18.49 0.37
C TYR A 211 0.04 18.69 1.44
N LEU A 212 0.25 18.17 2.66
CA LEU A 212 -0.69 18.39 3.77
C LEU A 212 -0.85 19.88 4.10
N ARG A 213 0.25 20.64 4.14
CA ARG A 213 0.22 22.07 4.45
C ARG A 213 -0.64 22.85 3.48
N ARG A 214 -0.60 22.49 2.21
CA ARG A 214 -1.40 23.15 1.17
C ARG A 214 -2.91 23.01 1.41
N TYR A 215 -3.36 21.82 1.78
CA TYR A 215 -4.79 21.53 1.94
C TYR A 215 -5.34 21.76 3.35
N LEU A 216 -4.52 21.58 4.36
CA LEU A 216 -4.92 21.69 5.76
C LEU A 216 -4.38 22.97 6.43
N GLY A 217 -3.41 23.61 5.81
CA GLY A 217 -2.71 24.76 6.41
C GLY A 217 -1.83 24.36 7.60
N GLU A 218 -1.54 25.31 8.45
CA GLU A 218 -0.86 25.10 9.73
C GLU A 218 -1.81 25.48 10.89
N GLN A 219 -1.82 24.65 11.92
CA GLN A 219 -2.56 24.91 13.17
C GLN A 219 -1.62 24.61 14.35
N PRO A 220 -0.89 25.63 14.84
CA PRO A 220 0.02 25.45 15.95
C PRO A 220 -0.68 24.93 17.20
N GLY A 221 0.01 24.04 17.95
CA GLY A 221 -0.49 23.50 19.19
C GLY A 221 0.65 22.99 20.08
N PRO A 222 0.39 22.78 21.40
CA PRO A 222 1.41 22.39 22.34
C PRO A 222 1.86 20.93 22.12
N VAL A 223 3.15 20.70 22.36
CA VAL A 223 3.73 19.37 22.52
C VAL A 223 4.02 19.14 23.97
N ILE A 224 3.46 18.08 24.51
CA ILE A 224 3.49 17.74 25.96
C ILE A 224 4.16 16.38 26.16
N GLU A 225 5.09 16.32 27.11
CA GLU A 225 5.64 15.05 27.60
C GLU A 225 4.57 14.28 28.36
N LEU A 226 4.28 13.06 27.93
CA LEU A 226 3.17 12.27 28.48
C LEU A 226 3.35 11.96 29.97
N GLU A 227 4.57 11.62 30.38
CA GLU A 227 4.90 11.15 31.72
C GLU A 227 4.89 12.26 32.77
N THR A 228 5.28 13.47 32.36
CA THR A 228 5.46 14.59 33.31
C THR A 228 4.42 15.69 33.18
N GLY A 229 3.68 15.73 32.05
CA GLY A 229 2.80 16.84 31.68
C GLY A 229 3.53 18.12 31.27
N ARG A 230 4.87 18.09 31.16
CA ARG A 230 5.67 19.27 30.79
C ARG A 230 5.51 19.62 29.31
N ARG A 231 5.33 20.90 29.03
CA ARG A 231 5.36 21.42 27.65
C ARG A 231 6.79 21.39 27.13
N ILE A 232 7.00 20.66 26.01
CA ILE A 232 8.30 20.49 25.34
C ILE A 232 8.50 21.53 24.25
N GLY A 233 7.41 21.91 23.57
CA GLY A 233 7.47 22.83 22.43
C GLY A 233 6.10 23.07 21.81
N GLU A 234 6.12 23.37 20.52
CA GLU A 234 4.93 23.61 19.71
C GLU A 234 5.07 22.91 18.38
N HIS A 235 4.00 22.23 17.94
CA HIS A 235 3.90 21.67 16.61
C HIS A 235 3.12 22.61 15.67
N ARG A 236 3.27 22.44 14.34
CA ARG A 236 2.57 23.27 13.33
C ARG A 236 1.23 22.70 12.87
N GLY A 237 0.83 21.55 13.37
CA GLY A 237 -0.38 20.81 13.06
C GLY A 237 -0.19 19.35 13.44
N HIS A 238 -1.15 18.76 14.17
CA HIS A 238 -1.06 17.35 14.58
C HIS A 238 -1.00 16.38 13.38
N TRP A 239 -1.49 16.80 12.22
CA TRP A 239 -1.47 16.02 10.97
C TRP A 239 -0.09 15.85 10.35
N PHE A 240 0.91 16.67 10.72
CA PHE A 240 2.30 16.46 10.27
C PHE A 240 3.03 15.37 11.04
N HIS A 241 2.37 14.73 12.01
CA HIS A 241 2.99 13.78 12.91
C HIS A 241 2.26 12.43 12.89
N THR A 242 3.02 11.34 13.07
CA THR A 242 2.49 9.97 13.12
C THR A 242 2.87 9.31 14.45
N ILE A 243 2.01 8.49 15.02
CA ILE A 243 2.32 7.68 16.21
C ILE A 243 3.55 6.81 15.93
N GLY A 244 4.52 6.82 16.86
CA GLY A 244 5.82 6.17 16.70
C GLY A 244 6.87 7.01 15.97
N GLN A 245 6.53 8.20 15.46
CA GLN A 245 7.51 9.07 14.80
C GLN A 245 8.55 9.58 15.79
N ARG A 246 9.83 9.48 15.39
CA ARG A 246 10.99 9.99 16.16
C ARG A 246 11.70 11.13 15.45
N LYS A 247 11.84 11.04 14.11
CA LYS A 247 12.61 12.00 13.31
C LYS A 247 11.75 13.19 12.86
N GLY A 248 12.38 14.34 12.63
CA GLY A 248 11.73 15.51 12.03
C GLY A 248 10.86 16.34 12.97
N MET A 249 10.94 16.11 14.29
CA MET A 249 10.14 16.87 15.27
C MET A 249 10.75 18.21 15.67
N GLY A 250 12.09 18.35 15.58
CA GLY A 250 12.79 19.61 15.82
C GLY A 250 12.85 20.07 17.29
N PHE A 251 12.48 19.21 18.27
CA PHE A 251 12.51 19.57 19.69
C PHE A 251 13.86 19.24 20.32
N GLY A 252 14.39 20.17 21.11
CA GLY A 252 15.59 19.96 21.90
C GLY A 252 15.37 18.97 23.05
N GLY A 253 16.48 18.44 23.62
CA GLY A 253 16.44 17.58 24.81
C GLY A 253 15.90 16.17 24.59
N GLY A 254 15.79 15.71 23.29
CA GLY A 254 15.32 14.33 22.97
C GLY A 254 16.40 13.26 23.11
N PRO A 255 16.11 12.02 22.66
CA PRO A 255 15.09 11.69 21.66
C PRO A 255 13.64 11.67 22.19
N TRP A 256 12.73 12.12 21.32
CA TRP A 256 11.30 12.14 21.57
C TRP A 256 10.56 11.22 20.60
N PHE A 257 9.51 10.54 21.08
CA PHE A 257 8.59 9.74 20.26
C PHE A 257 7.16 10.27 20.38
N VAL A 258 6.46 10.39 19.27
CA VAL A 258 5.02 10.68 19.27
C VAL A 258 4.27 9.44 19.76
N VAL A 259 3.51 9.57 20.83
CA VAL A 259 2.79 8.45 21.46
C VAL A 259 1.27 8.60 21.47
N LYS A 260 0.76 9.86 21.40
CA LYS A 260 -0.68 10.15 21.36
C LYS A 260 -0.94 11.48 20.69
N LYS A 261 -2.11 11.60 20.06
CA LYS A 261 -2.65 12.87 19.54
C LYS A 261 -3.99 13.14 20.23
N ASP A 262 -4.19 14.33 20.75
CA ASP A 262 -5.50 14.84 21.14
C ASP A 262 -5.95 15.86 20.09
N VAL A 263 -6.78 15.40 19.17
CA VAL A 263 -7.23 16.20 18.04
C VAL A 263 -8.17 17.33 18.51
N ALA A 264 -9.02 17.06 19.50
CA ALA A 264 -9.99 18.02 20.00
C ALA A 264 -9.31 19.21 20.67
N GLN A 265 -8.23 18.97 21.40
CA GLN A 265 -7.43 20.02 22.07
C GLN A 265 -6.22 20.48 21.25
N ASN A 266 -5.98 19.88 20.08
CA ASN A 266 -4.82 20.10 19.23
C ASN A 266 -3.48 19.90 19.98
N ILE A 267 -3.39 18.84 20.78
CA ILE A 267 -2.19 18.52 21.58
C ILE A 267 -1.49 17.28 21.00
N LEU A 268 -0.16 17.38 20.90
CA LEU A 268 0.70 16.26 20.59
C LEU A 268 1.40 15.77 21.85
N TYR A 269 1.21 14.53 22.24
CA TYR A 269 1.92 13.91 23.35
C TYR A 269 3.15 13.14 22.84
N VAL A 270 4.27 13.39 23.51
CA VAL A 270 5.54 12.74 23.25
C VAL A 270 6.08 12.07 24.50
N SER A 271 6.87 11.01 24.31
CA SER A 271 7.57 10.32 25.37
C SER A 271 9.08 10.41 25.17
N HIS A 272 9.81 10.58 26.27
CA HIS A 272 11.27 10.74 26.24
C HIS A 272 12.00 9.41 26.29
N GLY A 273 13.14 9.33 25.62
CA GLY A 273 14.04 8.18 25.70
C GLY A 273 14.26 7.49 24.35
N TYR A 274 15.20 6.55 24.32
CA TYR A 274 15.53 5.81 23.11
C TYR A 274 14.52 4.73 22.80
N ASP A 275 13.81 4.22 23.80
CA ASP A 275 12.88 3.10 23.69
C ASP A 275 11.77 3.18 24.76
N PRO A 276 10.88 4.20 24.68
CA PRO A 276 9.83 4.37 25.69
C PRO A 276 8.75 3.27 25.53
N ALA A 277 8.38 2.62 26.62
CA ALA A 277 7.36 1.57 26.64
C ALA A 277 6.00 2.05 26.10
N SER A 278 5.68 3.34 26.25
CA SER A 278 4.47 3.99 25.72
C SER A 278 4.38 4.02 24.19
N ALA A 279 5.51 3.81 23.48
CA ALA A 279 5.55 3.71 22.02
C ALA A 279 5.17 2.31 21.50
N TYR A 280 4.98 1.33 22.39
CA TYR A 280 4.71 -0.06 22.06
C TYR A 280 3.28 -0.47 22.35
N ARG A 281 2.73 -1.36 21.53
CA ARG A 281 1.46 -2.05 21.75
C ARG A 281 1.59 -3.53 21.40
N GLN A 282 0.95 -4.38 22.19
CA GLN A 282 0.89 -5.82 21.93
C GLN A 282 -0.50 -6.27 21.51
N HIS A 283 -1.53 -5.51 21.90
CA HIS A 283 -2.92 -5.76 21.54
C HIS A 283 -3.52 -4.50 20.95
N PHE A 284 -4.21 -4.64 19.81
CA PHE A 284 -4.90 -3.52 19.19
C PHE A 284 -6.07 -4.00 18.33
N PRO A 285 -7.19 -3.25 18.31
CA PRO A 285 -8.34 -3.59 17.49
C PRO A 285 -8.11 -3.16 16.01
N ILE A 286 -8.71 -3.96 15.12
CA ILE A 286 -8.87 -3.62 13.72
C ILE A 286 -10.35 -3.70 13.37
N HIS A 287 -10.80 -2.79 12.52
CA HIS A 287 -12.20 -2.67 12.11
C HIS A 287 -12.34 -2.73 10.58
N ASP A 288 -13.57 -2.92 10.14
CA ASP A 288 -13.93 -2.95 8.71
C ASP A 288 -13.01 -3.89 7.92
N PHE A 289 -12.81 -5.12 8.45
CA PHE A 289 -11.92 -6.08 7.81
C PHE A 289 -12.44 -6.45 6.43
N HIS A 290 -11.65 -6.12 5.42
CA HIS A 290 -11.92 -6.47 4.04
C HIS A 290 -11.23 -7.79 3.68
N CYS A 291 -12.03 -8.80 3.34
CA CYS A 291 -11.53 -10.09 2.86
C CYS A 291 -11.29 -10.05 1.35
N LEU A 292 -10.13 -10.53 0.89
CA LEU A 292 -9.77 -10.57 -0.53
C LEU A 292 -10.47 -11.69 -1.29
N THR A 293 -10.55 -12.88 -0.72
CA THR A 293 -11.01 -14.09 -1.43
C THR A 293 -12.17 -14.76 -0.72
N LEU A 294 -12.04 -14.98 0.58
CA LEU A 294 -13.06 -15.62 1.43
C LEU A 294 -13.19 -14.89 2.75
N PRO A 295 -14.39 -14.94 3.39
CA PRO A 295 -14.55 -14.53 4.77
C PRO A 295 -13.56 -15.23 5.70
N LEU A 296 -13.01 -14.50 6.68
CA LEU A 296 -12.03 -15.06 7.62
C LEU A 296 -12.59 -16.26 8.38
N GLU A 297 -13.87 -16.24 8.73
CA GLU A 297 -14.54 -17.33 9.42
C GLU A 297 -14.50 -18.65 8.62
N GLU A 298 -14.64 -18.57 7.30
CA GLU A 298 -14.52 -19.74 6.42
C GLU A 298 -13.07 -20.23 6.35
N ILE A 299 -12.11 -19.31 6.22
CA ILE A 299 -10.68 -19.63 6.21
C ILE A 299 -10.28 -20.31 7.51
N PHE A 300 -10.67 -19.75 8.65
CA PHE A 300 -10.32 -20.29 9.96
C PHE A 300 -11.01 -21.63 10.25
N ASN A 301 -12.26 -21.83 9.83
CA ASN A 301 -12.93 -23.13 9.95
C ASN A 301 -12.18 -24.26 9.22
N VAL A 302 -11.64 -23.98 8.03
CA VAL A 302 -10.81 -24.93 7.29
C VAL A 302 -9.48 -25.16 8.00
N GLN A 303 -8.81 -24.11 8.45
CA GLN A 303 -7.55 -24.22 9.19
C GLN A 303 -7.72 -24.92 10.53
N CYS A 304 -8.80 -24.62 11.28
CA CYS A 304 -9.11 -25.30 12.54
C CYS A 304 -9.27 -26.80 12.35
N SER A 305 -9.92 -27.24 11.30
CA SER A 305 -10.06 -28.68 10.99
C SER A 305 -8.73 -29.35 10.65
N MET A 306 -7.80 -28.62 10.01
CA MET A 306 -6.47 -29.13 9.63
C MET A 306 -5.48 -29.17 10.80
N PHE A 307 -5.54 -28.19 11.71
CA PHE A 307 -4.57 -28.04 12.81
C PHE A 307 -5.12 -28.40 14.18
N ASN A 308 -6.34 -28.95 14.28
CA ASN A 308 -7.03 -29.26 15.55
C ASN A 308 -7.19 -28.04 16.51
N VAL A 309 -7.23 -26.82 15.97
CA VAL A 309 -7.52 -25.60 16.73
C VAL A 309 -9.04 -25.44 16.79
N GLN A 310 -9.64 -25.64 17.95
CA GLN A 310 -11.11 -25.72 18.08
C GLN A 310 -11.79 -24.37 18.36
N SER A 311 -11.03 -23.29 18.65
CA SER A 311 -11.60 -21.99 19.03
C SER A 311 -10.59 -20.85 18.84
N PRO A 312 -11.04 -19.58 18.71
CA PRO A 312 -10.18 -18.40 18.73
C PRO A 312 -9.31 -18.34 20.00
N PRO A 313 -8.16 -17.60 19.98
CA PRO A 313 -7.69 -16.77 18.87
C PRO A 313 -6.99 -17.59 17.76
N PHE A 314 -7.16 -17.16 16.49
CA PHE A 314 -6.61 -17.85 15.32
C PHE A 314 -5.18 -17.39 15.03
N PRO A 315 -4.20 -18.28 14.86
CA PRO A 315 -2.83 -17.91 14.55
C PRO A 315 -2.71 -17.28 13.15
N ILE A 316 -1.96 -16.20 13.05
CA ILE A 316 -1.71 -15.44 11.82
C ILE A 316 -0.29 -14.91 11.77
N THR A 317 0.11 -14.51 10.56
CA THR A 317 1.16 -13.49 10.40
C THR A 317 0.54 -12.21 9.86
N PHE A 318 1.18 -11.05 10.12
CA PHE A 318 0.60 -9.78 9.72
C PHE A 318 1.64 -8.67 9.53
N LYS A 319 1.23 -7.59 8.84
CA LYS A 319 1.98 -6.32 8.73
C LYS A 319 1.08 -5.16 9.14
N ILE A 320 1.66 -4.14 9.78
CA ILE A 320 0.96 -2.89 10.14
C ILE A 320 1.43 -1.69 9.31
N ARG A 321 2.42 -1.88 8.47
CA ARG A 321 2.99 -0.91 7.52
C ARG A 321 3.90 -1.64 6.54
N HIS A 322 4.28 -0.93 5.47
CA HIS A 322 5.25 -1.46 4.51
C HIS A 322 6.66 -1.48 5.11
N THR A 323 7.03 -2.61 5.70
CA THR A 323 8.37 -2.88 6.25
C THR A 323 8.78 -4.31 5.91
N PRO A 324 10.08 -4.60 5.79
CA PRO A 324 10.54 -5.97 5.63
C PRO A 324 10.11 -6.85 6.81
N GLY A 325 9.81 -8.12 6.51
CA GLY A 325 9.43 -9.12 7.50
C GLY A 325 7.95 -9.10 7.87
N TYR A 326 7.54 -10.15 8.58
CA TYR A 326 6.18 -10.39 9.05
C TYR A 326 6.18 -10.51 10.55
N LEU A 327 5.16 -9.93 11.18
CA LEU A 327 4.90 -10.08 12.62
C LEU A 327 4.05 -11.33 12.83
N ARG A 328 4.21 -11.98 13.98
CA ARG A 328 3.40 -13.14 14.38
C ARG A 328 2.43 -12.76 15.46
N GLY A 329 1.28 -13.42 15.46
CA GLY A 329 0.26 -13.21 16.46
C GLY A 329 -0.99 -14.02 16.18
N SER A 330 -2.09 -13.57 16.74
CA SER A 330 -3.39 -14.19 16.55
C SER A 330 -4.51 -13.16 16.42
N LEU A 331 -5.61 -13.57 15.80
CA LEU A 331 -6.84 -12.81 15.66
C LEU A 331 -7.93 -13.39 16.57
N GLU A 332 -8.55 -12.53 17.35
CA GLU A 332 -9.74 -12.84 18.14
C GLU A 332 -10.93 -12.05 17.57
N PRO A 333 -12.01 -12.73 17.15
CA PRO A 333 -13.22 -12.05 16.69
C PRO A 333 -13.83 -11.18 17.78
N MET A 334 -14.28 -9.97 17.43
CA MET A 334 -14.99 -9.04 18.32
C MET A 334 -16.46 -8.90 17.87
N ALA A 335 -16.78 -7.80 17.22
CA ALA A 335 -18.04 -7.59 16.55
C ALA A 335 -17.88 -7.88 15.05
N GLU A 336 -18.98 -7.92 14.30
CA GLU A 336 -18.97 -8.16 12.87
C GLU A 336 -17.92 -7.28 12.14
N GLY A 337 -17.04 -7.90 11.36
CA GLY A 337 -15.96 -7.22 10.65
C GLY A 337 -14.85 -6.62 11.52
N SER A 338 -14.86 -6.90 12.82
CA SER A 338 -13.88 -6.38 13.78
C SER A 338 -13.15 -7.49 14.50
N TYR A 339 -11.86 -7.30 14.73
CA TYR A 339 -10.99 -8.29 15.38
C TYR A 339 -10.00 -7.62 16.32
N MET A 340 -9.62 -8.33 17.39
CA MET A 340 -8.49 -7.98 18.23
C MET A 340 -7.25 -8.71 17.73
N VAL A 341 -6.20 -7.97 17.43
CA VAL A 341 -4.88 -8.51 17.10
C VAL A 341 -4.08 -8.67 18.39
N HIS A 342 -3.58 -9.88 18.65
CA HIS A 342 -2.68 -10.21 19.76
C HIS A 342 -1.32 -10.53 19.16
N ALA A 343 -0.35 -9.61 19.23
CA ALA A 343 1.00 -9.84 18.75
C ALA A 343 1.80 -10.69 19.73
N GLU A 344 2.70 -11.54 19.26
CA GLU A 344 3.61 -12.33 20.10
C GLU A 344 4.57 -11.45 20.91
N ALA A 345 4.96 -10.31 20.36
CA ALA A 345 5.84 -9.33 20.99
C ALA A 345 5.27 -7.91 20.86
N PRO A 346 5.62 -6.99 21.79
CA PRO A 346 5.23 -5.58 21.67
C PRO A 346 5.73 -4.95 20.37
N ILE A 347 4.87 -4.21 19.68
CA ILE A 347 5.12 -3.59 18.37
C ILE A 347 5.25 -2.08 18.54
N HIS A 348 6.31 -1.51 17.99
CA HIS A 348 6.53 -0.08 17.98
C HIS A 348 5.64 0.62 16.96
N GLY A 349 4.97 1.70 17.40
CA GLY A 349 4.30 2.65 16.51
C GLY A 349 3.09 2.07 15.77
N VAL A 350 2.26 1.29 16.44
CA VAL A 350 0.92 0.93 15.95
C VAL A 350 0.11 2.21 15.82
N ALA A 351 -0.22 2.59 14.59
CA ALA A 351 -0.84 3.88 14.29
C ALA A 351 -2.28 3.71 13.76
N PRO A 352 -3.26 4.43 14.36
CA PRO A 352 -4.63 4.43 13.86
C PRO A 352 -4.70 4.95 12.42
N GLY A 353 -5.55 4.33 11.60
CA GLY A 353 -5.73 4.66 10.19
C GLY A 353 -4.79 3.93 9.25
N GLN A 354 -3.76 3.21 9.77
CA GLN A 354 -3.01 2.23 8.98
C GLN A 354 -3.81 0.93 8.86
N PHE A 355 -3.51 0.15 7.83
CA PHE A 355 -4.09 -1.17 7.66
C PHE A 355 -3.20 -2.24 8.32
N CYS A 356 -3.84 -3.09 9.14
CA CYS A 356 -3.25 -4.36 9.55
C CYS A 356 -3.59 -5.39 8.47
N VAL A 357 -2.58 -5.80 7.73
CA VAL A 357 -2.71 -6.79 6.66
C VAL A 357 -2.43 -8.17 7.22
N VAL A 358 -3.35 -9.08 7.02
CA VAL A 358 -3.35 -10.44 7.61
C VAL A 358 -3.01 -11.47 6.57
N TYR A 359 -2.12 -12.39 6.94
CA TYR A 359 -1.65 -13.49 6.12
C TYR A 359 -1.80 -14.82 6.87
N ASP A 360 -1.68 -15.92 6.16
CA ASP A 360 -1.54 -17.24 6.77
C ASP A 360 -0.25 -17.37 7.64
N CYS A 361 -0.13 -18.47 8.38
CA CYS A 361 1.00 -18.68 9.29
C CYS A 361 2.36 -18.73 8.59
N ASP A 362 2.38 -19.11 7.30
CA ASP A 362 3.57 -19.19 6.48
C ASP A 362 3.84 -17.91 5.69
N HIS A 363 3.03 -16.86 5.94
CA HIS A 363 3.03 -15.56 5.26
C HIS A 363 3.01 -15.64 3.73
N HIS A 364 2.38 -16.69 3.20
CA HIS A 364 2.27 -16.93 1.76
C HIS A 364 1.00 -16.30 1.18
N ARG A 365 -0.19 -16.61 1.74
CA ARG A 365 -1.47 -16.05 1.29
C ARG A 365 -1.89 -14.84 2.08
N CYS A 366 -2.23 -13.76 1.39
CA CYS A 366 -2.83 -12.58 2.00
C CYS A 366 -4.35 -12.77 2.09
N PHE A 367 -4.92 -12.68 3.29
CA PHE A 367 -6.35 -12.83 3.52
C PHE A 367 -7.12 -11.53 3.32
N GLY A 368 -6.46 -10.41 3.54
CA GLY A 368 -7.05 -9.07 3.49
C GLY A 368 -6.50 -8.14 4.56
N SER A 369 -7.23 -7.09 4.88
CA SER A 369 -6.78 -6.14 5.90
C SER A 369 -7.94 -5.41 6.60
N GLY A 370 -7.70 -4.99 7.85
CA GLY A 370 -8.58 -4.13 8.62
C GLY A 370 -7.88 -2.83 9.03
N GLU A 371 -8.66 -1.76 9.19
CA GLU A 371 -8.13 -0.47 9.65
C GLU A 371 -7.82 -0.55 11.15
N ILE A 372 -6.60 -0.16 11.54
CA ILE A 372 -6.17 -0.08 12.93
C ILE A 372 -6.88 1.08 13.61
N THR A 373 -7.48 0.80 14.76
CA THR A 373 -8.03 1.82 15.67
C THR A 373 -7.38 1.70 17.06
N VAL A 374 -7.55 2.68 17.92
CA VAL A 374 -7.01 2.70 19.30
C VAL A 374 -7.99 3.36 20.25
#